data_626547accfffc8ccea107d0de04bdaa4
#
_entry.id   626547accfffc8ccea107d0de04bdaa4
#
_cell.length_a   1.000
_cell.length_b   1.000
_cell.length_c   1.000
_cell.angle_alpha   90.00
_cell.angle_beta   90.00
_cell.angle_gamma   90.00
#
_symmetry.space_group_name_H-M   'P 1'
#
loop_
_entity.id
_entity.type
_entity.pdbx_description
1 polymer ?
#
loop_
_entity_poly.entity_id
_entity_poly.type
_entity_poly.pdbx_seq_one_letter_code
_entity_poly.pdbx_strand_id
1 'polypeptide(L)'
;MRLPLLDASLLVLAGLLAWGAVQQYAGERRALRDYPSELVLRSEITFKADLVEKLARPPQLVFIGGSRCERFDPSYAGRMTGLRAFNLAFSNSHPEGAWALANWLHDRRPGVRLRWVWGVNSATFSDRDLDPALLQDQRFSWYFDDALLHAQRTLLPQTVDQMPQGSRLDRRRYERNGLMLWNAYDRYLEIGGTLAKSLDRYIATAVAKVKNAGGGGDGRSRSRVYFEKTLQLLNDHGTTPVIVAMPIHPRVLAALRPYGRERSHARFLAYLHGLEKRYHLRVVDLTELSSFGGDADGFYDGVHITRENSDRVIDALLERAGDVLR
;
A
#
# COMPACT_ATOMS: atom_id res chain seq x y z
N MET A 1 24.89 -49.82 -30.48
CA MET A 1 24.18 -48.54 -30.60
C MET A 1 24.63 -47.67 -29.44
N ARG A 2 25.50 -46.68 -29.64
CA ARG A 2 25.92 -45.74 -28.60
C ARG A 2 24.96 -44.55 -28.64
N LEU A 3 24.14 -44.38 -27.59
CA LEU A 3 23.41 -43.12 -27.39
C LEU A 3 24.46 -42.01 -27.24
N PRO A 4 24.33 -40.90 -27.93
CA PRO A 4 25.33 -39.84 -27.85
C PRO A 4 25.26 -39.22 -26.43
N LEU A 5 26.44 -38.94 -25.87
CA LEU A 5 26.62 -38.33 -24.53
C LEU A 5 25.80 -37.04 -24.33
N LEU A 6 25.46 -36.35 -25.42
CA LEU A 6 24.56 -35.19 -25.42
C LEU A 6 23.17 -35.51 -24.95
N ASP A 7 22.61 -36.67 -25.30
CA ASP A 7 21.25 -37.04 -24.90
C ASP A 7 21.16 -37.33 -23.40
N ALA A 8 22.21 -37.93 -22.80
CA ALA A 8 22.27 -38.18 -21.36
C ALA A 8 22.36 -36.89 -20.55
N SER A 9 23.09 -35.89 -21.02
CA SER A 9 23.20 -34.58 -20.35
C SER A 9 21.90 -33.79 -20.41
N LEU A 10 21.17 -33.86 -21.52
CA LEU A 10 19.87 -33.24 -21.68
C LEU A 10 18.80 -33.90 -20.78
N LEU A 11 18.84 -35.21 -20.63
CA LEU A 11 17.95 -35.96 -19.74
C LEU A 11 18.21 -35.62 -18.25
N VAL A 12 19.49 -35.48 -17.88
CA VAL A 12 19.84 -35.04 -16.52
C VAL A 12 19.39 -33.61 -16.24
N LEU A 13 19.61 -32.70 -17.20
CA LEU A 13 19.16 -31.30 -17.08
C LEU A 13 17.62 -31.22 -16.99
N ALA A 14 16.92 -31.95 -17.83
CA ALA A 14 15.45 -32.03 -17.78
C ALA A 14 14.96 -32.61 -16.45
N GLY A 15 15.63 -33.64 -15.93
CA GLY A 15 15.36 -34.21 -14.61
C GLY A 15 15.58 -33.23 -13.47
N LEU A 16 16.66 -32.44 -13.50
CA LEU A 16 16.95 -31.40 -12.51
C LEU A 16 15.92 -30.26 -12.57
N LEU A 17 15.52 -29.83 -13.77
CA LEU A 17 14.49 -28.81 -13.96
C LEU A 17 13.11 -29.32 -13.47
N ALA A 18 12.76 -30.56 -13.80
CA ALA A 18 11.54 -31.19 -13.32
C ALA A 18 11.54 -31.34 -11.78
N TRP A 19 12.65 -31.77 -11.20
CA TRP A 19 12.84 -31.84 -9.74
C TRP A 19 12.73 -30.48 -9.08
N GLY A 20 13.38 -29.47 -9.63
CA GLY A 20 13.26 -28.08 -9.15
C GLY A 20 11.80 -27.59 -9.19
N ALA A 21 11.07 -27.86 -10.28
CA ALA A 21 9.65 -27.53 -10.41
C ALA A 21 8.78 -28.28 -9.39
N VAL A 22 9.06 -29.57 -9.14
CA VAL A 22 8.34 -30.36 -8.13
C VAL A 22 8.64 -29.85 -6.72
N GLN A 23 9.88 -29.52 -6.38
CA GLN A 23 10.23 -28.96 -5.07
C GLN A 23 9.60 -27.58 -4.86
N GLN A 24 9.61 -26.73 -5.90
CA GLN A 24 8.94 -25.45 -5.87
C GLN A 24 7.42 -25.63 -5.69
N TYR A 25 6.77 -26.54 -6.42
CA TYR A 25 5.35 -26.84 -6.28
C TYR A 25 4.99 -27.43 -4.92
N ALA A 26 5.84 -28.31 -4.36
CA ALA A 26 5.63 -28.89 -3.04
C ALA A 26 5.82 -27.84 -1.92
N GLY A 27 6.81 -26.94 -2.06
CA GLY A 27 6.98 -25.80 -1.17
C GLY A 27 5.78 -24.84 -1.23
N GLU A 28 5.26 -24.65 -2.45
CA GLU A 28 4.08 -23.86 -2.71
C GLU A 28 2.82 -24.44 -2.07
N ARG A 29 2.61 -25.75 -2.16
CA ARG A 29 1.49 -26.43 -1.49
C ARG A 29 1.60 -26.41 0.05
N ARG A 30 2.81 -26.46 0.62
CA ARG A 30 3.00 -26.31 2.06
C ARG A 30 2.66 -24.91 2.53
N ALA A 31 3.13 -23.90 1.81
CA ALA A 31 2.78 -22.50 2.08
C ALA A 31 1.28 -22.22 1.92
N LEU A 32 0.59 -22.93 1.01
CA LEU A 32 -0.86 -22.82 0.78
C LEU A 32 -1.69 -23.56 1.85
N ARG A 33 -1.13 -24.51 2.61
CA ARG A 33 -1.83 -25.17 3.74
C ARG A 33 -2.05 -24.20 4.92
N ASP A 34 -1.12 -23.27 5.10
CA ASP A 34 -1.17 -22.30 6.20
C ASP A 34 -1.99 -21.05 5.85
N TYR A 35 -2.36 -20.89 4.57
CA TYR A 35 -3.15 -19.76 4.06
C TYR A 35 -4.21 -20.28 3.05
N PRO A 36 -5.43 -19.77 3.09
CA PRO A 36 -6.47 -20.20 2.17
C PRO A 36 -6.04 -19.95 0.71
N SER A 37 -6.23 -20.96 -0.13
CA SER A 37 -5.86 -20.96 -1.56
C SER A 37 -6.47 -19.83 -2.39
N GLU A 38 -7.51 -19.17 -1.88
CA GLU A 38 -8.17 -18.02 -2.48
C GLU A 38 -7.35 -16.73 -2.51
N LEU A 39 -6.28 -16.67 -1.71
CA LEU A 39 -5.40 -15.50 -1.58
C LEU A 39 -4.59 -15.15 -2.84
N VAL A 40 -4.38 -16.12 -3.71
CA VAL A 40 -3.43 -16.01 -4.85
C VAL A 40 -4.05 -15.34 -6.07
N LEU A 41 -5.39 -15.23 -6.15
CA LEU A 41 -6.13 -14.81 -7.34
C LEU A 41 -6.93 -13.51 -7.19
N ARG A 42 -6.93 -12.87 -6.00
CA ARG A 42 -7.73 -11.68 -5.75
C ARG A 42 -6.88 -10.43 -5.54
N SER A 43 -7.41 -9.29 -5.92
CA SER A 43 -6.87 -7.97 -5.56
C SER A 43 -6.73 -7.84 -4.04
N GLU A 44 -5.71 -7.10 -3.58
CA GLU A 44 -5.47 -6.87 -2.15
C GLU A 44 -6.65 -6.19 -1.46
N ILE A 45 -7.31 -5.25 -2.13
CA ILE A 45 -8.47 -4.53 -1.56
C ILE A 45 -9.63 -5.50 -1.30
N THR A 46 -9.94 -6.38 -2.25
CA THR A 46 -10.96 -7.42 -2.10
C THR A 46 -10.61 -8.37 -0.97
N PHE A 47 -9.36 -8.82 -0.92
CA PHE A 47 -8.87 -9.71 0.13
C PHE A 47 -8.98 -9.07 1.52
N LYS A 48 -8.55 -7.82 1.70
CA LYS A 48 -8.63 -7.13 2.98
C LYS A 48 -10.07 -6.85 3.40
N ALA A 49 -10.95 -6.57 2.45
CA ALA A 49 -12.38 -6.47 2.73
C ALA A 49 -12.96 -7.80 3.24
N ASP A 50 -12.59 -8.94 2.63
CA ASP A 50 -12.99 -10.26 3.11
C ASP A 50 -12.51 -10.54 4.54
N LEU A 51 -11.28 -10.09 4.89
CA LEU A 51 -10.78 -10.20 6.27
C LEU A 51 -11.62 -9.37 7.24
N VAL A 52 -11.98 -8.13 6.88
CA VAL A 52 -12.83 -7.27 7.72
C VAL A 52 -14.22 -7.86 7.92
N GLU A 53 -14.81 -8.47 6.87
CA GLU A 53 -16.13 -9.13 6.98
C GLU A 53 -16.11 -10.31 7.94
N LYS A 54 -14.97 -11.01 8.06
CA LYS A 54 -14.77 -12.14 8.97
C LYS A 54 -14.48 -11.73 10.42
N LEU A 55 -14.29 -10.44 10.70
CA LEU A 55 -14.04 -9.98 12.06
C LEU A 55 -15.30 -10.14 12.94
N ALA A 56 -15.14 -10.77 14.10
CA ALA A 56 -16.21 -10.89 15.10
C ALA A 56 -16.69 -9.53 15.63
N ARG A 57 -15.80 -8.54 15.66
CA ARG A 57 -16.09 -7.15 16.06
C ARG A 57 -15.43 -6.19 15.05
N PRO A 58 -16.12 -5.09 14.67
CA PRO A 58 -15.57 -4.13 13.73
C PRO A 58 -14.29 -3.47 14.29
N PRO A 59 -13.37 -3.03 13.41
CA PRO A 59 -12.26 -2.20 13.83
C PRO A 59 -12.75 -0.86 14.36
N GLN A 60 -11.92 -0.19 15.15
CA GLN A 60 -12.14 1.15 15.68
C GLN A 60 -11.06 2.12 15.20
N LEU A 61 -9.89 1.60 14.82
CA LEU A 61 -8.79 2.33 14.21
C LEU A 61 -8.43 1.65 12.88
N VAL A 62 -8.35 2.41 11.82
CA VAL A 62 -8.08 1.90 10.48
C VAL A 62 -6.89 2.63 9.86
N PHE A 63 -5.91 1.86 9.37
CA PHE A 63 -4.83 2.37 8.54
C PHE A 63 -5.20 2.20 7.07
N ILE A 64 -5.12 3.29 6.30
CA ILE A 64 -5.32 3.28 4.84
C ILE A 64 -4.15 3.97 4.14
N GLY A 65 -4.02 3.74 2.85
CA GLY A 65 -2.95 4.28 2.01
C GLY A 65 -2.35 3.24 1.09
N GLY A 66 -1.23 3.58 0.48
CA GLY A 66 -0.49 2.69 -0.41
C GLY A 66 0.45 1.73 0.32
N SER A 67 1.30 1.06 -0.46
CA SER A 67 2.28 0.05 0.03
C SER A 67 3.18 0.52 1.18
N ARG A 68 3.38 1.81 1.34
CA ARG A 68 4.18 2.37 2.45
C ARG A 68 3.53 2.18 3.81
N CYS A 69 2.19 2.01 3.85
CA CYS A 69 1.42 1.83 5.09
C CYS A 69 1.13 0.37 5.41
N GLU A 70 1.40 -0.57 4.50
CA GLU A 70 1.05 -1.98 4.67
C GLU A 70 1.73 -2.65 5.86
N ARG A 71 2.83 -2.06 6.36
CA ARG A 71 3.57 -2.51 7.54
C ARG A 71 3.13 -1.86 8.85
N PHE A 72 2.16 -0.94 8.83
CA PHE A 72 1.61 -0.43 10.08
C PHE A 72 0.95 -1.57 10.85
N ASP A 73 1.51 -1.88 12.03
CA ASP A 73 1.08 -3.02 12.84
C ASP A 73 -0.18 -2.69 13.65
N PRO A 74 -1.35 -3.25 13.29
CA PRO A 74 -2.59 -3.01 14.03
C PRO A 74 -2.54 -3.57 15.44
N SER A 75 -1.78 -4.66 15.67
CA SER A 75 -1.63 -5.24 17.02
C SER A 75 -0.83 -4.32 17.92
N TYR A 76 0.24 -3.70 17.39
CA TYR A 76 1.00 -2.67 18.11
C TYR A 76 0.13 -1.47 18.43
N ALA A 77 -0.50 -0.87 17.41
CA ALA A 77 -1.39 0.28 17.58
C ALA A 77 -2.53 -0.02 18.57
N GLY A 78 -3.09 -1.22 18.52
CA GLY A 78 -4.13 -1.67 19.43
C GLY A 78 -3.67 -1.72 20.90
N ARG A 79 -2.44 -2.19 21.16
CA ARG A 79 -1.86 -2.16 22.52
C ARG A 79 -1.66 -0.74 23.03
N MET A 80 -1.23 0.18 22.16
CA MET A 80 -0.93 1.57 22.53
C MET A 80 -2.18 2.43 22.70
N THR A 81 -3.29 2.10 22.04
CA THR A 81 -4.53 2.89 22.04
C THR A 81 -5.68 2.26 22.81
N GLY A 82 -5.65 0.96 23.07
CA GLY A 82 -6.78 0.19 23.56
C GLY A 82 -7.85 -0.09 22.51
N LEU A 83 -7.63 0.26 21.24
CA LEU A 83 -8.59 0.13 20.15
C LEU A 83 -8.34 -1.13 19.32
N ARG A 84 -9.41 -1.69 18.75
CA ARG A 84 -9.27 -2.72 17.72
C ARG A 84 -8.82 -2.05 16.42
N ALA A 85 -7.56 -2.25 16.04
CA ALA A 85 -7.01 -1.68 14.83
C ALA A 85 -7.02 -2.68 13.67
N PHE A 86 -7.08 -2.17 12.44
CA PHE A 86 -7.01 -2.96 11.20
C PHE A 86 -6.22 -2.20 10.11
N ASN A 87 -5.41 -2.93 9.34
CA ASN A 87 -4.66 -2.34 8.25
C ASN A 87 -5.34 -2.64 6.90
N LEU A 88 -6.00 -1.61 6.34
CA LEU A 88 -6.63 -1.63 5.02
C LEU A 88 -5.76 -1.04 3.92
N ALA A 89 -4.52 -0.64 4.21
CA ALA A 89 -3.60 -0.17 3.17
C ALA A 89 -3.30 -1.28 2.17
N PHE A 90 -3.21 -0.93 0.89
CA PHE A 90 -2.88 -1.87 -0.18
C PHE A 90 -2.03 -1.19 -1.26
N SER A 91 -1.23 -1.98 -1.96
CA SER A 91 -0.33 -1.47 -2.98
C SER A 91 -1.05 -0.68 -4.06
N ASN A 92 -0.41 0.39 -4.50
CA ASN A 92 -0.98 1.31 -5.50
C ASN A 92 -2.34 1.90 -5.13
N SER A 93 -2.71 1.91 -3.83
CA SER A 93 -3.92 2.59 -3.37
C SER A 93 -3.86 4.08 -3.71
N HIS A 94 -4.94 4.55 -4.31
CA HIS A 94 -5.20 5.95 -4.61
C HIS A 94 -6.42 6.44 -3.81
N PRO A 95 -6.68 7.75 -3.76
CA PRO A 95 -7.85 8.30 -3.07
C PRO A 95 -9.19 7.68 -3.46
N GLU A 96 -9.33 7.22 -4.70
CA GLU A 96 -10.51 6.49 -5.16
C GLU A 96 -10.72 5.18 -4.37
N GLY A 97 -9.65 4.44 -4.11
CA GLY A 97 -9.71 3.23 -3.26
C GLY A 97 -10.06 3.56 -1.82
N ALA A 98 -9.50 4.64 -1.28
CA ALA A 98 -9.85 5.11 0.06
C ALA A 98 -11.32 5.53 0.16
N TRP A 99 -11.84 6.23 -0.87
CA TRP A 99 -13.25 6.58 -1.00
C TRP A 99 -14.16 5.36 -0.95
N ALA A 100 -13.87 4.35 -1.76
CA ALA A 100 -14.67 3.12 -1.81
C ALA A 100 -14.64 2.38 -0.47
N LEU A 101 -13.45 2.23 0.14
CA LEU A 101 -13.29 1.59 1.44
C LEU A 101 -14.01 2.34 2.57
N ALA A 102 -13.94 3.68 2.58
CA ALA A 102 -14.58 4.48 3.61
C ALA A 102 -16.10 4.34 3.55
N ASN A 103 -16.69 4.50 2.35
CA ASN A 103 -18.12 4.31 2.17
C ASN A 103 -18.56 2.89 2.56
N TRP A 104 -17.87 1.87 2.03
CA TRP A 104 -18.18 0.47 2.32
C TRP A 104 -18.13 0.15 3.81
N LEU A 105 -17.12 0.65 4.54
CA LEU A 105 -17.03 0.44 5.99
C LEU A 105 -18.15 1.12 6.76
N HIS A 106 -18.50 2.36 6.40
CA HIS A 106 -19.59 3.09 7.05
C HIS A 106 -20.96 2.43 6.79
N ASP A 107 -21.21 2.00 5.54
CA ASP A 107 -22.47 1.31 5.21
C ASP A 107 -22.62 -0.04 5.92
N ARG A 108 -21.52 -0.79 6.03
CA ARG A 108 -21.50 -2.11 6.68
C ARG A 108 -21.54 -2.03 8.20
N ARG A 109 -21.12 -0.92 8.79
CA ARG A 109 -20.97 -0.74 10.25
C ARG A 109 -21.52 0.60 10.70
N PRO A 110 -22.80 0.89 10.45
CA PRO A 110 -23.41 2.15 10.88
C PRO A 110 -23.29 2.29 12.40
N GLY A 111 -22.97 3.48 12.86
CA GLY A 111 -22.83 3.80 14.30
C GLY A 111 -21.48 3.43 14.93
N VAL A 112 -20.56 2.79 14.21
CA VAL A 112 -19.19 2.58 14.72
C VAL A 112 -18.37 3.84 14.47
N ARG A 113 -17.88 4.46 15.54
CA ARG A 113 -16.93 5.57 15.43
C ARG A 113 -15.57 5.03 15.01
N LEU A 114 -15.22 5.22 13.74
CA LEU A 114 -13.93 4.84 13.18
C LEU A 114 -12.92 5.98 13.33
N ARG A 115 -11.70 5.66 13.67
CA ARG A 115 -10.54 6.55 13.58
C ARG A 115 -9.71 6.16 12.37
N TRP A 116 -9.20 7.14 11.64
CA TRP A 116 -8.53 6.92 10.38
C TRP A 116 -7.13 7.51 10.39
N VAL A 117 -6.16 6.69 10.03
CA VAL A 117 -4.79 7.10 9.71
C VAL A 117 -4.58 6.84 8.22
N TRP A 118 -4.33 7.90 7.49
CA TRP A 118 -4.17 7.84 6.03
C TRP A 118 -2.77 8.27 5.63
N GLY A 119 -1.94 7.30 5.23
CA GLY A 119 -0.61 7.58 4.71
C GLY A 119 -0.64 8.04 3.26
N VAL A 120 -0.07 9.21 3.02
CA VAL A 120 -0.04 9.88 1.72
C VAL A 120 1.38 10.32 1.33
N ASN A 121 1.56 10.59 0.06
CA ASN A 121 2.76 11.21 -0.49
C ASN A 121 2.36 12.03 -1.73
N SER A 122 3.27 12.79 -2.32
CA SER A 122 2.96 13.63 -3.48
C SER A 122 2.40 12.83 -4.68
N ALA A 123 2.84 11.57 -4.86
CA ALA A 123 2.34 10.71 -5.93
C ALA A 123 0.92 10.17 -5.68
N THR A 124 0.40 10.26 -4.45
CA THR A 124 -0.98 9.89 -4.11
C THR A 124 -1.99 10.70 -4.91
N PHE A 125 -1.64 11.91 -5.30
CA PHE A 125 -2.52 12.84 -6.03
C PHE A 125 -2.31 12.85 -7.55
N SER A 126 -1.55 11.87 -8.06
CA SER A 126 -1.40 11.68 -9.51
C SER A 126 -2.49 10.77 -10.03
N ASP A 127 -3.20 11.19 -11.05
CA ASP A 127 -4.20 10.34 -11.69
C ASP A 127 -3.55 9.12 -12.33
N ARG A 128 -4.14 7.96 -12.06
CA ARG A 128 -3.77 6.67 -12.62
C ARG A 128 -5.03 5.86 -12.91
N ASP A 129 -4.87 4.77 -13.63
CA ASP A 129 -5.97 3.82 -13.82
C ASP A 129 -6.43 3.29 -12.45
N LEU A 130 -7.73 3.13 -12.32
CA LEU A 130 -8.31 2.55 -11.11
C LEU A 130 -7.93 1.07 -11.00
N ASP A 131 -7.77 0.60 -9.77
CA ASP A 131 -7.64 -0.85 -9.53
C ASP A 131 -8.89 -1.55 -10.12
N PRO A 132 -8.71 -2.54 -11.00
CA PRO A 132 -9.82 -3.27 -11.60
C PRO A 132 -10.83 -3.83 -10.58
N ALA A 133 -10.37 -4.20 -9.39
CA ALA A 133 -11.24 -4.68 -8.34
C ALA A 133 -12.22 -3.62 -7.82
N LEU A 134 -11.86 -2.34 -7.86
CA LEU A 134 -12.78 -1.25 -7.52
C LEU A 134 -13.98 -1.17 -8.49
N LEU A 135 -13.78 -1.63 -9.72
CA LEU A 135 -14.79 -1.57 -10.78
C LEU A 135 -15.62 -2.85 -10.92
N GLN A 136 -15.08 -3.97 -10.45
CA GLN A 136 -15.66 -5.30 -10.65
C GLN A 136 -16.31 -5.86 -9.39
N ASP A 137 -15.75 -5.55 -8.21
CA ASP A 137 -16.32 -5.95 -6.93
C ASP A 137 -17.50 -5.03 -6.60
N GLN A 138 -18.70 -5.61 -6.52
CA GLN A 138 -19.94 -4.86 -6.23
C GLN A 138 -19.89 -4.11 -4.91
N ARG A 139 -19.04 -4.54 -3.94
CA ARG A 139 -18.83 -3.82 -2.67
C ARG A 139 -18.25 -2.43 -2.88
N PHE A 140 -17.54 -2.18 -3.99
CA PHE A 140 -16.80 -0.96 -4.26
C PHE A 140 -17.34 -0.19 -5.46
N SER A 141 -17.70 -0.88 -6.56
CA SER A 141 -18.15 -0.24 -7.80
C SER A 141 -19.41 0.62 -7.61
N TRP A 142 -20.23 0.29 -6.64
CA TRP A 142 -21.44 1.02 -6.28
C TRP A 142 -21.18 2.50 -5.88
N TYR A 143 -19.99 2.82 -5.39
CA TYR A 143 -19.65 4.18 -4.92
C TYR A 143 -19.08 5.10 -6.00
N PHE A 144 -18.98 4.61 -7.23
CA PHE A 144 -18.53 5.38 -8.39
C PHE A 144 -19.70 5.71 -9.32
N ASP A 145 -19.63 6.88 -9.96
CA ASP A 145 -20.62 7.23 -10.96
C ASP A 145 -20.46 6.42 -12.26
N ASP A 146 -21.57 6.22 -12.98
CA ASP A 146 -21.61 5.40 -14.19
C ASP A 146 -20.69 5.91 -15.29
N ALA A 147 -20.46 7.23 -15.38
CA ALA A 147 -19.58 7.82 -16.39
C ALA A 147 -18.13 7.40 -16.14
N LEU A 148 -17.67 7.42 -14.87
CA LEU A 148 -16.34 6.96 -14.50
C LEU A 148 -16.19 5.45 -14.74
N LEU A 149 -17.19 4.66 -14.34
CA LEU A 149 -17.20 3.21 -14.54
C LEU A 149 -17.14 2.85 -16.02
N HIS A 150 -17.91 3.55 -16.86
CA HIS A 150 -17.91 3.33 -18.31
C HIS A 150 -16.55 3.68 -18.93
N ALA A 151 -16.01 4.86 -18.63
CA ALA A 151 -14.73 5.31 -19.16
C ALA A 151 -13.58 4.35 -18.80
N GLN A 152 -13.58 3.80 -17.58
CA GLN A 152 -12.52 2.90 -17.13
C GLN A 152 -12.71 1.47 -17.64
N ARG A 153 -13.95 0.96 -17.75
CA ARG A 153 -14.23 -0.38 -18.29
C ARG A 153 -13.86 -0.50 -19.77
N THR A 154 -13.95 0.58 -20.55
CA THR A 154 -13.51 0.60 -21.96
C THR A 154 -11.98 0.47 -22.09
N LEU A 155 -11.23 0.83 -21.07
CA LEU A 155 -9.76 0.74 -21.06
C LEU A 155 -9.25 -0.59 -20.47
N LEU A 156 -10.10 -1.38 -19.79
CA LEU A 156 -9.70 -2.64 -19.19
C LEU A 156 -9.70 -3.77 -20.24
N PRO A 157 -8.69 -4.68 -20.20
CA PRO A 157 -8.78 -5.94 -20.91
C PRO A 157 -10.07 -6.66 -20.52
N GLN A 158 -10.79 -7.20 -21.49
CA GLN A 158 -12.14 -7.76 -21.30
C GLN A 158 -12.21 -8.97 -20.37
N THR A 159 -11.10 -9.49 -19.87
CA THR A 159 -11.06 -10.61 -18.93
C THR A 159 -9.98 -10.40 -17.87
N VAL A 160 -10.40 -10.42 -16.60
CA VAL A 160 -9.47 -10.49 -15.43
C VAL A 160 -8.61 -11.75 -15.48
N ASP A 161 -9.09 -12.81 -16.11
CA ASP A 161 -8.36 -14.06 -16.35
C ASP A 161 -7.13 -13.87 -17.28
N GLN A 162 -7.05 -12.76 -18.02
CA GLN A 162 -5.94 -12.43 -18.91
C GLN A 162 -4.98 -11.40 -18.30
N MET A 163 -5.21 -10.89 -17.09
CA MET A 163 -4.15 -10.19 -16.38
C MET A 163 -3.00 -11.19 -16.24
N PRO A 164 -1.75 -10.82 -16.62
CA PRO A 164 -0.60 -11.65 -16.31
C PRO A 164 -0.69 -11.90 -14.81
N GLN A 165 -0.97 -13.15 -14.44
CA GLN A 165 -0.95 -13.60 -13.05
C GLN A 165 0.36 -13.04 -12.52
N GLY A 166 0.28 -12.06 -11.62
CA GLY A 166 1.44 -11.41 -11.05
C GLY A 166 2.43 -12.51 -10.75
N SER A 167 3.67 -12.38 -11.18
CA SER A 167 4.61 -13.50 -11.22
C SER A 167 4.42 -14.30 -9.94
N ARG A 168 4.42 -15.63 -10.00
CA ARG A 168 4.28 -16.54 -8.83
C ARG A 168 5.21 -16.18 -7.66
N LEU A 169 6.03 -15.17 -7.85
CA LEU A 169 7.02 -14.59 -6.97
C LEU A 169 6.46 -13.49 -6.04
N ASP A 170 5.31 -12.90 -6.34
CA ASP A 170 4.72 -11.80 -5.53
C ASP A 170 3.65 -12.34 -4.56
N ARG A 171 4.04 -13.35 -3.80
CA ARG A 171 3.17 -13.92 -2.77
C ARG A 171 3.26 -13.08 -1.53
N ARG A 172 2.21 -12.33 -1.26
CA ARG A 172 2.08 -11.52 -0.05
C ARG A 172 1.44 -12.34 1.04
N ARG A 173 1.90 -12.15 2.27
CA ARG A 173 1.34 -12.79 3.47
C ARG A 173 0.81 -11.72 4.39
N TYR A 174 -0.39 -11.96 4.89
CA TYR A 174 -1.09 -11.04 5.78
C TYR A 174 -1.52 -11.73 7.07
N GLU A 175 -1.52 -10.98 8.17
CA GLU A 175 -2.26 -11.36 9.37
C GLU A 175 -3.75 -11.11 9.19
N ARG A 176 -4.57 -11.69 10.09
CA ARG A 176 -6.03 -11.49 10.09
C ARG A 176 -6.46 -10.03 10.33
N ASN A 177 -5.59 -9.22 10.91
CA ASN A 177 -5.79 -7.78 11.12
C ASN A 177 -5.32 -6.92 9.94
N GLY A 178 -4.97 -7.54 8.81
CA GLY A 178 -4.54 -6.89 7.59
C GLY A 178 -3.08 -6.45 7.54
N LEU A 179 -2.25 -6.73 8.57
CA LEU A 179 -0.82 -6.48 8.54
C LEU A 179 -0.14 -7.33 7.48
N MET A 180 0.63 -6.70 6.60
CA MET A 180 1.47 -7.43 5.66
C MET A 180 2.74 -7.95 6.35
N LEU A 181 2.90 -9.28 6.38
CA LEU A 181 4.03 -9.95 7.01
C LEU A 181 5.21 -10.17 6.05
N TRP A 182 4.92 -10.44 4.79
CA TRP A 182 5.92 -10.82 3.81
C TRP A 182 5.50 -10.42 2.40
N ASN A 183 6.45 -9.96 1.59
CA ASN A 183 6.26 -9.61 0.19
C ASN A 183 7.57 -9.75 -0.62
N ALA A 184 7.61 -9.17 -1.81
CA ALA A 184 8.77 -9.21 -2.69
C ALA A 184 10.05 -8.57 -2.10
N TYR A 185 9.93 -7.60 -1.18
CA TYR A 185 11.08 -6.99 -0.51
C TYR A 185 11.73 -7.96 0.47
N ASP A 186 10.93 -8.67 1.28
CA ASP A 186 11.43 -9.69 2.21
C ASP A 186 12.13 -10.80 1.42
N ARG A 187 11.49 -11.27 0.34
CA ARG A 187 12.12 -12.26 -0.53
C ARG A 187 13.44 -11.78 -1.13
N TYR A 188 13.50 -10.51 -1.57
CA TYR A 188 14.74 -9.96 -2.12
C TYR A 188 15.88 -10.04 -1.12
N LEU A 189 15.63 -9.74 0.15
CA LEU A 189 16.62 -9.86 1.22
C LEU A 189 16.98 -11.31 1.51
N GLU A 190 16.01 -12.23 1.55
CA GLU A 190 16.21 -13.67 1.77
C GLU A 190 17.14 -14.32 0.71
N ILE A 191 17.11 -13.83 -0.51
CA ILE A 191 17.97 -14.32 -1.61
C ILE A 191 19.30 -13.56 -1.73
N GLY A 192 19.74 -12.84 -0.70
CA GLY A 192 21.01 -12.13 -0.65
C GLY A 192 20.99 -10.72 -1.24
N GLY A 193 19.82 -10.13 -1.46
CA GLY A 193 19.68 -8.71 -1.77
C GLY A 193 20.08 -7.84 -0.57
N THR A 194 20.46 -6.60 -0.83
CA THR A 194 20.85 -5.66 0.20
C THR A 194 20.09 -4.34 0.10
N LEU A 195 19.90 -3.67 1.24
CA LEU A 195 19.29 -2.34 1.26
C LEU A 195 20.06 -1.35 0.36
N ALA A 196 21.39 -1.39 0.37
CA ALA A 196 22.22 -0.52 -0.45
C ALA A 196 21.89 -0.63 -1.95
N LYS A 197 21.84 -1.86 -2.49
CA LYS A 197 21.46 -2.11 -3.90
C LYS A 197 20.00 -1.71 -4.19
N SER A 198 19.09 -1.92 -3.24
CA SER A 198 17.69 -1.52 -3.37
C SER A 198 17.56 0.00 -3.43
N LEU A 199 18.30 0.72 -2.56
CA LEU A 199 18.36 2.18 -2.56
C LEU A 199 18.93 2.73 -3.87
N ASP A 200 20.04 2.19 -4.36
CA ASP A 200 20.67 2.65 -5.61
C ASP A 200 19.68 2.54 -6.79
N ARG A 201 18.97 1.42 -6.87
CA ARG A 201 17.94 1.19 -7.90
C ARG A 201 16.77 2.17 -7.74
N TYR A 202 16.30 2.37 -6.50
CA TYR A 202 15.21 3.30 -6.22
C TYR A 202 15.60 4.73 -6.58
N ILE A 203 16.78 5.18 -6.17
CA ILE A 203 17.32 6.52 -6.46
C ILE A 203 17.41 6.73 -7.99
N ALA A 204 17.98 5.79 -8.72
CA ALA A 204 18.10 5.89 -10.18
C ALA A 204 16.73 6.07 -10.84
N THR A 205 15.72 5.26 -10.41
CA THR A 205 14.35 5.36 -10.91
C THR A 205 13.69 6.68 -10.52
N ALA A 206 13.85 7.14 -9.30
CA ALA A 206 13.26 8.39 -8.80
C ALA A 206 13.83 9.61 -9.51
N VAL A 207 15.16 9.65 -9.71
CA VAL A 207 15.84 10.73 -10.45
C VAL A 207 15.40 10.74 -11.92
N ALA A 208 15.31 9.58 -12.57
CA ALA A 208 14.83 9.48 -13.95
C ALA A 208 13.39 10.00 -14.08
N LYS A 209 12.51 9.64 -13.15
CA LYS A 209 11.13 10.14 -13.13
C LYS A 209 11.06 11.66 -13.01
N VAL A 210 11.85 12.26 -12.13
CA VAL A 210 11.85 13.73 -11.94
C VAL A 210 12.40 14.45 -13.17
N LYS A 211 13.45 13.92 -13.81
CA LYS A 211 14.01 14.48 -15.03
C LYS A 211 13.02 14.43 -16.21
N ASN A 212 12.24 13.36 -16.30
CA ASN A 212 11.27 13.14 -17.39
C ASN A 212 9.89 13.75 -17.11
N ALA A 213 9.61 14.19 -15.87
CA ALA A 213 8.39 14.89 -15.54
C ALA A 213 8.46 16.30 -16.10
N GLY A 214 8.06 16.48 -17.34
CA GLY A 214 7.67 17.79 -17.85
C GLY A 214 6.63 18.38 -16.90
N GLY A 215 6.77 19.65 -16.54
CA GLY A 215 6.04 20.33 -15.45
C GLY A 215 4.60 19.85 -15.31
N GLY A 216 4.36 19.10 -14.25
CA GLY A 216 3.06 18.49 -13.98
C GLY A 216 2.01 19.59 -13.84
N GLY A 217 0.90 19.43 -14.55
CA GLY A 217 -0.19 20.38 -14.52
C GLY A 217 -0.71 20.60 -13.09
N ASP A 218 -0.93 21.85 -12.75
CA ASP A 218 -1.63 22.27 -11.51
C ASP A 218 -3.15 21.98 -11.57
N GLY A 219 -3.56 21.12 -12.50
CA GLY A 219 -4.94 20.73 -12.68
C GLY A 219 -5.51 19.99 -11.46
N ARG A 220 -6.81 20.17 -11.23
CA ARG A 220 -7.56 19.44 -10.23
C ARG A 220 -7.65 17.98 -10.66
N SER A 221 -6.71 17.13 -10.18
CA SER A 221 -6.70 15.71 -10.50
C SER A 221 -7.93 15.00 -9.93
N ARG A 222 -8.36 13.93 -10.58
CA ARG A 222 -9.43 13.04 -10.07
C ARG A 222 -9.09 12.56 -8.66
N SER A 223 -7.85 12.14 -8.43
CA SER A 223 -7.38 11.70 -7.12
C SER A 223 -7.53 12.77 -6.04
N ARG A 224 -7.31 14.06 -6.34
CA ARG A 224 -7.60 15.14 -5.38
C ARG A 224 -9.10 15.27 -5.09
N VAL A 225 -9.93 15.15 -6.11
CA VAL A 225 -11.39 15.21 -5.93
C VAL A 225 -11.86 14.08 -4.99
N TYR A 226 -11.40 12.85 -5.21
CA TYR A 226 -11.76 11.73 -4.35
C TYR A 226 -11.15 11.82 -2.95
N PHE A 227 -9.95 12.40 -2.82
CA PHE A 227 -9.36 12.69 -1.52
C PHE A 227 -10.25 13.64 -0.71
N GLU A 228 -10.66 14.75 -1.29
CA GLU A 228 -11.53 15.73 -0.65
C GLU A 228 -12.94 15.16 -0.37
N LYS A 229 -13.52 14.38 -1.30
CA LYS A 229 -14.77 13.65 -1.06
C LYS A 229 -14.66 12.69 0.15
N THR A 230 -13.54 11.99 0.27
CA THR A 230 -13.30 11.09 1.41
C THR A 230 -13.18 11.88 2.71
N LEU A 231 -12.47 13.00 2.74
CA LEU A 231 -12.38 13.86 3.92
C LEU A 231 -13.76 14.35 4.34
N GLN A 232 -14.59 14.81 3.39
CA GLN A 232 -15.97 15.23 3.66
C GLN A 232 -16.78 14.09 4.27
N LEU A 233 -16.76 12.91 3.65
CA LEU A 233 -17.45 11.73 4.17
C LEU A 233 -17.05 11.41 5.61
N LEU A 234 -15.76 11.39 5.91
CA LEU A 234 -15.25 11.09 7.25
C LEU A 234 -15.70 12.17 8.26
N ASN A 235 -15.70 13.44 7.87
CA ASN A 235 -16.18 14.52 8.72
C ASN A 235 -17.69 14.45 8.96
N ASP A 236 -18.49 14.10 7.95
CA ASP A 236 -19.95 13.91 8.07
C ASP A 236 -20.28 12.79 9.06
N HIS A 237 -19.38 11.81 9.19
CA HIS A 237 -19.45 10.76 10.22
C HIS A 237 -18.76 11.12 11.55
N GLY A 238 -18.45 12.40 11.78
CA GLY A 238 -17.87 12.91 13.03
C GLY A 238 -16.43 12.45 13.27
N THR A 239 -15.71 12.10 12.22
CA THR A 239 -14.31 11.62 12.28
C THR A 239 -13.34 12.70 11.85
N THR A 240 -12.26 12.88 12.63
CA THR A 240 -11.10 13.69 12.27
C THR A 240 -9.98 12.74 11.79
N PRO A 241 -9.76 12.55 10.47
CA PRO A 241 -8.69 11.68 10.00
C PRO A 241 -7.31 12.28 10.25
N VAL A 242 -6.32 11.42 10.54
CA VAL A 242 -4.91 11.79 10.62
C VAL A 242 -4.26 11.49 9.27
N ILE A 243 -3.79 12.53 8.60
CA ILE A 243 -3.14 12.46 7.30
C ILE A 243 -1.63 12.47 7.51
N VAL A 244 -0.95 11.41 7.10
CA VAL A 244 0.47 11.20 7.35
C VAL A 244 1.28 11.35 6.07
N ALA A 245 2.16 12.35 6.02
CA ALA A 245 3.20 12.40 4.99
C ALA A 245 4.27 11.34 5.32
N MET A 246 4.36 10.33 4.45
CA MET A 246 5.09 9.09 4.72
C MET A 246 6.61 9.23 4.66
N PRO A 247 7.35 8.46 5.47
CA PRO A 247 8.81 8.46 5.53
C PRO A 247 9.48 8.24 4.17
N ILE A 248 10.64 8.88 4.01
CA ILE A 248 11.55 8.69 2.87
C ILE A 248 12.96 8.52 3.41
N HIS A 249 13.69 7.55 2.86
CA HIS A 249 15.07 7.29 3.26
C HIS A 249 15.99 8.51 2.98
N PRO A 250 16.90 8.88 3.90
CA PRO A 250 17.73 10.08 3.77
C PRO A 250 18.55 10.15 2.48
N ARG A 251 19.09 9.03 1.99
CA ARG A 251 19.81 8.99 0.72
C ARG A 251 18.94 9.39 -0.47
N VAL A 252 17.66 9.03 -0.45
CA VAL A 252 16.69 9.44 -1.49
C VAL A 252 16.41 10.92 -1.40
N LEU A 253 16.19 11.46 -0.19
CA LEU A 253 16.00 12.90 0.02
C LEU A 253 17.21 13.68 -0.50
N ALA A 254 18.42 13.28 -0.14
CA ALA A 254 19.67 13.91 -0.58
C ALA A 254 19.81 13.85 -2.12
N ALA A 255 19.56 12.70 -2.72
CA ALA A 255 19.67 12.51 -4.17
C ALA A 255 18.65 13.35 -4.97
N LEU A 256 17.47 13.61 -4.41
CA LEU A 256 16.42 14.39 -5.06
C LEU A 256 16.49 15.90 -4.78
N ARG A 257 17.31 16.34 -3.82
CA ARG A 257 17.48 17.76 -3.48
C ARG A 257 17.82 18.64 -4.68
N PRO A 258 18.80 18.27 -5.57
CA PRO A 258 19.14 19.08 -6.74
C PRO A 258 17.98 19.24 -7.73
N TYR A 259 16.96 18.38 -7.65
CA TYR A 259 15.79 18.39 -8.53
C TYR A 259 14.56 19.06 -7.92
N GLY A 260 14.75 19.92 -6.91
CA GLY A 260 13.68 20.71 -6.31
C GLY A 260 12.74 19.93 -5.39
N ARG A 261 13.22 18.83 -4.80
CA ARG A 261 12.44 17.98 -3.88
C ARG A 261 11.85 18.79 -2.72
N GLU A 262 12.61 19.69 -2.11
CA GLU A 262 12.17 20.50 -0.96
C GLU A 262 11.01 21.41 -1.34
N ARG A 263 11.09 22.09 -2.49
CA ARG A 263 10.00 22.93 -3.02
C ARG A 263 8.75 22.11 -3.32
N SER A 264 8.93 20.93 -3.89
CA SER A 264 7.81 20.02 -4.18
C SER A 264 7.14 19.52 -2.90
N HIS A 265 7.94 19.21 -1.87
CA HIS A 265 7.42 18.79 -0.56
C HIS A 265 6.70 19.92 0.16
N ALA A 266 7.27 21.12 0.16
CA ALA A 266 6.62 22.29 0.73
C ALA A 266 5.25 22.58 0.08
N ARG A 267 5.14 22.48 -1.26
CA ARG A 267 3.86 22.61 -1.95
C ARG A 267 2.87 21.52 -1.58
N PHE A 268 3.34 20.28 -1.45
CA PHE A 268 2.52 19.16 -1.01
C PHE A 268 1.97 19.37 0.41
N LEU A 269 2.80 19.77 1.36
CA LEU A 269 2.37 20.09 2.74
C LEU A 269 1.44 21.31 2.77
N ALA A 270 1.74 22.36 2.01
CA ALA A 270 0.87 23.53 1.90
C ALA A 270 -0.54 23.16 1.39
N TYR A 271 -0.64 22.22 0.44
CA TYR A 271 -1.93 21.70 0.02
C TYR A 271 -2.65 20.99 1.16
N LEU A 272 -1.99 20.08 1.87
CA LEU A 272 -2.60 19.34 2.99
C LEU A 272 -3.06 20.30 4.12
N HIS A 273 -2.20 21.23 4.54
CA HIS A 273 -2.56 22.24 5.54
C HIS A 273 -3.65 23.21 5.06
N GLY A 274 -3.70 23.47 3.76
CA GLY A 274 -4.80 24.22 3.17
C GLY A 274 -6.17 23.55 3.36
N LEU A 275 -6.19 22.23 3.41
CA LEU A 275 -7.40 21.45 3.64
C LEU A 275 -7.89 21.50 5.10
N GLU A 276 -6.99 21.70 6.07
CA GLU A 276 -7.37 21.87 7.50
C GLU A 276 -8.31 23.06 7.75
N LYS A 277 -8.33 24.01 6.82
CA LYS A 277 -9.27 25.16 6.87
C LYS A 277 -10.70 24.79 6.43
N ARG A 278 -10.87 23.68 5.73
CA ARG A 278 -12.16 23.26 5.15
C ARG A 278 -12.69 21.97 5.77
N TYR A 279 -11.80 21.13 6.25
CA TYR A 279 -12.11 19.82 6.80
C TYR A 279 -11.49 19.68 8.18
N HIS A 280 -12.16 18.98 9.08
CA HIS A 280 -11.58 18.55 10.35
C HIS A 280 -10.60 17.39 10.06
N LEU A 281 -9.33 17.68 10.00
CA LEU A 281 -8.26 16.70 9.83
C LEU A 281 -7.00 17.14 10.61
N ARG A 282 -6.08 16.20 10.82
CA ARG A 282 -4.77 16.45 11.41
C ARG A 282 -3.68 16.03 10.42
N VAL A 283 -2.82 16.95 10.03
CA VAL A 283 -1.65 16.64 9.21
C VAL A 283 -0.43 16.35 10.09
N VAL A 284 0.25 15.23 9.82
CA VAL A 284 1.50 14.85 10.50
C VAL A 284 2.56 14.56 9.43
N ASP A 285 3.60 15.39 9.39
CA ASP A 285 4.74 15.15 8.50
C ASP A 285 5.78 14.26 9.18
N LEU A 286 5.96 13.05 8.65
CA LEU A 286 6.97 12.08 9.07
C LEU A 286 7.95 11.74 7.94
N THR A 287 8.13 12.66 6.99
CA THR A 287 8.99 12.43 5.81
C THR A 287 10.44 12.21 6.18
N GLU A 288 10.97 12.91 7.19
CA GLU A 288 12.34 12.80 7.64
C GLU A 288 12.48 11.86 8.84
N LEU A 289 13.60 11.12 8.94
CA LEU A 289 13.86 10.19 10.04
C LEU A 289 13.75 10.84 11.41
N SER A 290 14.29 12.05 11.55
CA SER A 290 14.26 12.81 12.80
C SER A 290 12.86 13.10 13.30
N SER A 291 11.87 13.12 12.40
CA SER A 291 10.48 13.42 12.75
C SER A 291 9.76 12.30 13.51
N PHE A 292 10.30 11.07 13.50
CA PHE A 292 9.72 9.91 14.20
C PHE A 292 10.77 9.04 14.90
N GLY A 293 12.02 9.53 15.06
CA GLY A 293 13.11 8.76 15.65
C GLY A 293 13.47 7.51 14.82
N GLY A 294 13.32 7.60 13.50
CA GLY A 294 13.51 6.48 12.57
C GLY A 294 14.98 6.07 12.42
N ASP A 295 15.19 4.86 11.92
CA ASP A 295 16.48 4.29 11.60
C ASP A 295 16.65 4.19 10.08
N ALA A 296 17.81 4.59 9.55
CA ALA A 296 18.10 4.49 8.13
C ALA A 296 18.16 3.03 7.65
N ASP A 297 18.61 2.11 8.49
CA ASP A 297 18.61 0.68 8.17
C ASP A 297 17.23 0.04 8.28
N GLY A 298 16.25 0.75 8.85
CA GLY A 298 14.85 0.33 8.97
C GLY A 298 14.02 0.54 7.71
N PHE A 299 14.61 0.34 6.53
CA PHE A 299 13.95 0.40 5.23
C PHE A 299 14.25 -0.83 4.38
N TYR A 300 13.32 -1.18 3.50
CA TYR A 300 13.54 -2.19 2.45
C TYR A 300 14.10 -1.56 1.16
N ASP A 301 13.76 -0.30 0.92
CA ASP A 301 14.20 0.52 -0.20
C ASP A 301 14.13 2.01 0.16
N GLY A 302 13.92 2.88 -0.80
CA GLY A 302 13.86 4.32 -0.59
C GLY A 302 12.64 4.84 0.18
N VAL A 303 11.58 4.03 0.37
CA VAL A 303 10.28 4.49 0.89
C VAL A 303 9.47 3.46 1.68
N HIS A 304 9.83 2.19 1.59
CA HIS A 304 9.15 1.12 2.32
C HIS A 304 9.89 0.84 3.62
N ILE A 305 9.23 1.09 4.73
CA ILE A 305 9.81 0.93 6.08
C ILE A 305 9.62 -0.49 6.61
N THR A 306 10.56 -0.92 7.45
CA THR A 306 10.46 -2.17 8.22
C THR A 306 9.40 -2.03 9.32
N ARG A 307 9.14 -3.12 10.03
CA ARG A 307 8.21 -3.12 11.16
C ARG A 307 8.69 -2.19 12.28
N GLU A 308 9.97 -2.19 12.58
CA GLU A 308 10.57 -1.36 13.64
C GLU A 308 10.37 0.13 13.37
N ASN A 309 10.62 0.58 12.14
CA ASN A 309 10.34 1.96 11.76
C ASN A 309 8.83 2.24 11.72
N SER A 310 8.02 1.26 11.36
CA SER A 310 6.56 1.40 11.41
C SER A 310 6.04 1.61 12.82
N ASP A 311 6.56 0.88 13.80
CA ASP A 311 6.19 1.05 15.21
C ASP A 311 6.58 2.45 15.72
N ARG A 312 7.77 2.96 15.37
CA ARG A 312 8.18 4.34 15.67
C ARG A 312 7.29 5.40 15.00
N VAL A 313 6.84 5.12 13.78
CA VAL A 313 5.84 5.99 13.11
C VAL A 313 4.54 6.02 13.90
N ILE A 314 4.05 4.86 14.37
CA ILE A 314 2.84 4.77 15.19
C ILE A 314 3.02 5.56 16.50
N ASP A 315 4.17 5.44 17.17
CA ASP A 315 4.48 6.20 18.39
C ASP A 315 4.43 7.71 18.14
N ALA A 316 5.08 8.19 17.06
CA ALA A 316 5.07 9.59 16.68
C ALA A 316 3.67 10.10 16.32
N LEU A 317 2.83 9.24 15.72
CA LEU A 317 1.41 9.58 15.46
C LEU A 317 0.62 9.72 16.75
N LEU A 318 0.84 8.84 17.73
CA LEU A 318 0.15 8.91 19.03
C LEU A 318 0.62 10.07 19.89
N GLU A 319 1.87 10.49 19.75
CA GLU A 319 2.39 11.70 20.38
C GLU A 319 1.73 12.97 19.81
N ARG A 320 1.61 13.07 18.47
CA ARG A 320 1.19 14.31 17.78
C ARG A 320 -0.31 14.40 17.48
N ALA A 321 -1.00 13.27 17.47
CA ALA A 321 -2.43 13.18 17.15
C ALA A 321 -3.18 12.21 18.09
N GLY A 322 -2.63 11.92 19.27
CA GLY A 322 -3.24 11.01 20.24
C GLY A 322 -4.60 11.48 20.74
N ASP A 323 -4.86 12.79 20.73
CA ASP A 323 -6.14 13.40 21.04
C ASP A 323 -7.29 12.97 20.12
N VAL A 324 -6.97 12.62 18.86
CA VAL A 324 -7.95 12.13 17.87
C VAL A 324 -7.89 10.62 17.64
N LEU A 325 -6.79 9.96 18.05
CA LEU A 325 -6.57 8.53 17.83
C LEU A 325 -6.91 7.63 19.04
N ARG A 326 -7.13 8.20 20.22
CA ARG A 326 -7.51 7.48 21.45
C ARG A 326 -8.99 7.56 21.80
#